data_8b8e9a6c3469bc41e51e0e1e632ee201
#
_entry.id   8b8e9a6c3469bc41e51e0e1e632ee201
#
_cell.length_a   1.000
_cell.length_b   1.000
_cell.length_c   1.000
_cell.angle_alpha   90.00
_cell.angle_beta   90.00
_cell.angle_gamma   90.00
#
_symmetry.space_group_name_H-M   'P 1'
#
loop_
_entity.id
_entity.type
_entity.pdbx_description
1 polymer ?
#
loop_
_entity_poly.entity_id
_entity_poly.type
_entity_poly.pdbx_seq_one_letter_code
_entity_poly.pdbx_strand_id
1 'polypeptide(L)'
;MTRLTPFPPTFDLAFVTAATTLPPSVSRFGAIVVLGMLFAGGGLRCAIAGPFSNLLGSPANLPASAAVEPLADLPEYRSHNGELNVTLEARSTPVKLGKFEINGATFNGVYGGPVLRLKPGDVLHLRLINHLPQATNLHFHGLAVSPQGHGDNSMHMVGPGETWDYMIPIPKDHAPGVYWYHTHAHGFAERQLMGGLSGTLLIEGFQEEVPATAPLRERLMALKDFSPDRKGNLNKVPKPYNVVIKTINGQLMPRIDIQPGETQLWRLSNQTANAYFRLSLEGHAFTVIGRDSRPVLHSETVKEVMFGPSERMDVLVTAGEAGAYKLVAERTSTGPAGDIFPAQNMALLVAARDPAKPPPAPLGPIKVAMGAGKPIPGDRIDARRLVSFSEDPLVTGLFFINHATFDHNRVDVKVPLGSIEEWTIRNASEELHIFHIHQTSFQVLSVNGKPVLFDGLQDTVNVPIHGEVKIRLPFTNPAIVGRFMFHCHILEHEDKGMMAQIEVYDPKTGPMPDGPMDMSGMDHGQTAGTDGTAGAAKGSTTSTSNANAGNAANH
;
A
#
# COMPACT_ATOMS: atom_id res chain seq x y z
N MET A 1 24.53 28.83 19.55
CA MET A 1 23.91 29.71 18.56
C MET A 1 24.64 29.50 17.25
N THR A 2 24.16 28.59 16.41
CA THR A 2 24.65 28.45 15.02
C THR A 2 23.42 28.15 14.19
N ARG A 3 23.09 29.05 13.31
CA ARG A 3 21.90 29.01 12.45
C ARG A 3 22.06 27.90 11.43
N LEU A 4 21.07 27.01 11.34
CA LEU A 4 20.91 26.08 10.25
C LEU A 4 20.32 26.82 9.04
N THR A 5 21.00 26.73 7.92
CA THR A 5 20.58 27.27 6.62
C THR A 5 19.57 26.33 5.98
N PRO A 6 18.55 26.83 5.26
CA PRO A 6 17.55 26.00 4.58
C PRO A 6 18.15 25.33 3.34
N PHE A 7 17.58 24.16 2.99
CA PHE A 7 17.91 23.37 1.82
C PHE A 7 17.77 24.17 0.51
N PRO A 8 18.67 23.98 -0.45
CA PRO A 8 18.53 24.59 -1.76
C PRO A 8 17.51 23.85 -2.62
N PRO A 9 16.71 24.57 -3.40
CA PRO A 9 15.89 23.97 -4.45
C PRO A 9 16.72 23.73 -5.72
N THR A 10 16.28 22.79 -6.53
CA THR A 10 16.64 22.53 -7.94
C THR A 10 17.97 21.83 -8.22
N PHE A 11 17.85 20.58 -8.69
CA PHE A 11 18.87 19.93 -9.48
C PHE A 11 18.73 20.35 -10.94
N ASP A 12 19.70 21.10 -11.44
CA ASP A 12 19.90 21.32 -12.87
C ASP A 12 20.61 20.10 -13.47
N LEU A 13 19.98 19.47 -14.46
CA LEU A 13 20.60 18.44 -15.29
C LEU A 13 21.50 19.12 -16.32
N ALA A 14 22.80 19.05 -16.11
CA ALA A 14 23.77 19.38 -17.15
C ALA A 14 23.92 18.18 -18.11
N PHE A 15 23.48 18.35 -19.35
CA PHE A 15 23.78 17.41 -20.43
C PHE A 15 25.24 17.50 -20.83
N VAL A 16 26.01 16.45 -20.64
CA VAL A 16 27.32 16.28 -21.25
C VAL A 16 27.14 15.50 -22.56
N THR A 17 27.29 16.18 -23.69
CA THR A 17 27.36 15.53 -25.00
C THR A 17 28.79 15.00 -25.22
N ALA A 18 28.95 13.69 -25.20
CA ALA A 18 30.15 13.03 -25.69
C ALA A 18 29.93 12.61 -27.15
N ALA A 19 30.65 13.26 -28.06
CA ALA A 19 30.70 12.87 -29.47
C ALA A 19 31.69 11.71 -29.63
N THR A 20 31.20 10.52 -30.00
CA THR A 20 32.06 9.43 -30.49
C THR A 20 31.83 9.24 -31.99
N THR A 21 32.90 9.41 -32.76
CA THR A 21 32.99 9.18 -34.19
C THR A 21 32.97 7.68 -34.50
N LEU A 22 32.12 7.24 -35.42
CA LEU A 22 32.13 5.91 -36.02
C LEU A 22 32.57 5.99 -37.49
N PRO A 23 33.29 4.99 -38.02
CA PRO A 23 33.77 4.95 -39.40
C PRO A 23 32.68 4.45 -40.39
N PRO A 24 32.84 4.73 -41.69
CA PRO A 24 31.79 4.50 -42.66
C PRO A 24 31.88 3.13 -43.31
N SER A 25 30.76 2.40 -43.41
CA SER A 25 30.50 1.57 -44.60
C SER A 25 29.07 0.97 -44.56
N VAL A 26 28.52 0.97 -45.75
CA VAL A 26 27.45 0.16 -46.35
C VAL A 26 26.06 0.78 -46.44
N SER A 27 25.80 0.96 -47.70
CA SER A 27 24.73 1.55 -48.50
C SER A 27 23.30 0.95 -48.40
N ARG A 28 22.37 1.86 -48.65
CA ARG A 28 21.20 1.80 -49.50
C ARG A 28 19.81 1.59 -48.91
N PHE A 29 18.98 2.61 -49.27
CA PHE A 29 17.55 2.72 -49.44
C PHE A 29 16.64 3.02 -48.25
N GLY A 30 16.07 4.23 -48.33
CA GLY A 30 14.91 4.68 -47.55
C GLY A 30 14.85 6.21 -47.49
N ALA A 31 14.02 6.82 -48.37
CA ALA A 31 13.85 8.26 -48.44
C ALA A 31 13.28 8.84 -47.13
N ILE A 32 14.04 9.73 -46.48
CA ILE A 32 13.56 10.55 -45.38
C ILE A 32 13.32 11.96 -45.95
N VAL A 33 12.05 12.39 -45.89
CA VAL A 33 11.66 13.78 -46.16
C VAL A 33 12.08 14.59 -44.91
N VAL A 34 13.09 15.41 -45.05
CA VAL A 34 13.45 16.42 -44.05
C VAL A 34 12.69 17.70 -44.35
N LEU A 35 11.69 17.99 -43.54
CA LEU A 35 11.00 19.30 -43.58
C LEU A 35 11.71 20.24 -42.58
N GLY A 36 12.49 21.18 -43.12
CA GLY A 36 13.09 22.24 -42.32
C GLY A 36 12.04 23.23 -41.84
N MET A 37 11.97 23.47 -40.52
CA MET A 37 11.23 24.59 -39.95
C MET A 37 12.19 25.60 -39.36
N LEU A 38 12.08 26.83 -39.85
CA LEU A 38 12.70 28.03 -39.31
C LEU A 38 12.13 28.33 -37.90
N PHE A 39 13.00 28.55 -36.93
CA PHE A 39 12.65 29.07 -35.61
C PHE A 39 12.35 30.56 -35.69
N ALA A 40 11.10 30.94 -35.44
CA ALA A 40 10.72 32.28 -35.01
C ALA A 40 10.15 32.13 -33.58
N GLY A 41 10.65 32.94 -32.64
CA GLY A 41 10.40 32.82 -31.22
C GLY A 41 8.92 32.95 -30.85
N GLY A 42 8.44 31.96 -30.13
CA GLY A 42 7.14 31.93 -29.49
C GLY A 42 7.01 30.62 -28.74
N GLY A 43 6.89 30.71 -27.41
CA GLY A 43 6.84 29.54 -26.54
C GLY A 43 5.72 28.58 -26.88
N LEU A 44 6.05 27.48 -27.51
CA LEU A 44 5.12 26.39 -27.80
C LEU A 44 4.98 25.53 -26.53
N ARG A 45 3.93 25.79 -25.75
CA ARG A 45 3.46 24.83 -24.73
C ARG A 45 2.89 23.63 -25.50
N CYS A 46 3.64 22.56 -25.61
CA CYS A 46 3.15 21.31 -26.14
C CYS A 46 2.17 20.70 -25.11
N ALA A 47 0.90 21.03 -25.24
CA ALA A 47 -0.17 20.33 -24.55
C ALA A 47 -0.42 19.03 -25.30
N ILE A 48 0.21 17.94 -24.89
CA ILE A 48 -0.25 16.60 -25.27
C ILE A 48 -1.51 16.34 -24.43
N ALA A 49 -2.64 16.88 -24.89
CA ALA A 49 -3.94 16.48 -24.41
C ALA A 49 -4.28 15.13 -25.06
N GLY A 50 -3.96 14.03 -24.38
CA GLY A 50 -4.46 12.72 -24.76
C GLY A 50 -6.00 12.70 -24.63
N PRO A 51 -6.71 11.76 -25.25
CA PRO A 51 -8.17 11.69 -25.26
C PRO A 51 -8.83 11.53 -23.88
N PHE A 52 -8.05 11.46 -22.80
CA PHE A 52 -8.49 11.28 -21.42
C PHE A 52 -8.47 12.56 -20.57
N SER A 53 -7.95 13.70 -21.06
CA SER A 53 -7.95 14.96 -20.31
C SER A 53 -9.36 15.45 -19.96
N ASN A 54 -10.37 15.05 -20.70
CA ASN A 54 -11.78 15.36 -20.43
C ASN A 54 -12.46 14.38 -19.45
N LEU A 55 -11.79 13.28 -19.06
CA LEU A 55 -12.37 12.29 -18.15
C LEU A 55 -12.30 12.71 -16.67
N LEU A 56 -11.32 13.51 -16.29
CA LEU A 56 -11.07 13.89 -14.88
C LEU A 56 -11.45 15.34 -14.55
N GLY A 57 -12.10 16.04 -15.47
CA GLY A 57 -12.51 17.44 -15.31
C GLY A 57 -11.31 18.40 -15.43
N SER A 58 -11.44 19.41 -16.31
CA SER A 58 -10.48 20.50 -16.36
C SER A 58 -10.47 21.24 -15.02
N PRO A 59 -9.31 21.69 -14.50
CA PRO A 59 -9.23 22.45 -13.23
C PRO A 59 -10.12 23.70 -13.18
N ALA A 60 -10.63 24.16 -14.34
CA ALA A 60 -11.34 25.43 -14.46
C ALA A 60 -12.85 25.38 -14.13
N ASN A 61 -13.49 24.21 -14.06
CA ASN A 61 -14.93 24.09 -13.81
C ASN A 61 -15.20 23.18 -12.62
N LEU A 62 -15.07 23.72 -11.39
CA LEU A 62 -15.62 23.07 -10.20
C LEU A 62 -17.15 23.22 -10.24
N PRO A 63 -17.92 22.13 -9.98
CA PRO A 63 -19.33 22.26 -9.69
C PRO A 63 -19.52 23.18 -8.49
N ALA A 64 -20.65 23.89 -8.42
CA ALA A 64 -20.98 24.64 -7.22
C ALA A 64 -20.85 23.73 -5.99
N SER A 65 -20.22 24.20 -4.93
CA SER A 65 -19.88 23.39 -3.73
C SER A 65 -21.04 22.58 -3.14
N ALA A 66 -22.27 23.05 -3.36
CA ALA A 66 -23.50 22.38 -2.95
C ALA A 66 -23.84 21.10 -3.75
N ALA A 67 -23.21 20.87 -4.91
CA ALA A 67 -23.47 19.70 -5.75
C ALA A 67 -22.48 18.56 -5.53
N VAL A 68 -21.49 18.74 -4.61
CA VAL A 68 -20.47 17.72 -4.30
C VAL A 68 -20.88 16.96 -3.04
N GLU A 69 -20.97 15.63 -3.14
CA GLU A 69 -21.36 14.77 -2.02
C GLU A 69 -20.38 14.92 -0.84
N PRO A 70 -20.88 14.98 0.39
CA PRO A 70 -20.02 14.97 1.57
C PRO A 70 -19.16 13.72 1.63
N LEU A 71 -17.96 13.84 2.23
CA LEU A 71 -17.13 12.67 2.54
C LEU A 71 -17.90 11.76 3.51
N ALA A 72 -18.21 10.57 3.05
CA ALA A 72 -18.89 9.55 3.84
C ALA A 72 -17.91 8.83 4.76
N ASP A 73 -18.37 8.53 5.97
CA ASP A 73 -17.70 7.60 6.85
C ASP A 73 -17.93 6.17 6.34
N LEU A 74 -16.91 5.30 6.49
CA LEU A 74 -17.05 3.89 6.18
C LEU A 74 -17.87 3.19 7.29
N PRO A 75 -18.63 2.12 6.97
CA PRO A 75 -19.24 1.28 7.99
C PRO A 75 -18.22 0.83 9.03
N GLU A 76 -18.60 0.84 10.30
CA GLU A 76 -17.69 0.53 11.41
C GLU A 76 -18.23 -0.59 12.28
N TYR A 77 -17.36 -1.55 12.63
CA TYR A 77 -17.56 -2.53 13.69
C TYR A 77 -16.64 -2.18 14.85
N ARG A 78 -17.19 -2.16 16.06
CA ARG A 78 -16.48 -1.76 17.29
C ARG A 78 -16.50 -2.88 18.33
N SER A 79 -15.39 -3.06 19.02
CA SER A 79 -15.28 -4.00 20.13
C SER A 79 -16.20 -3.64 21.30
N HIS A 80 -16.72 -4.65 21.96
CA HIS A 80 -17.50 -4.56 23.17
C HIS A 80 -17.01 -5.58 24.20
N ASN A 81 -16.83 -5.16 25.45
CA ASN A 81 -16.40 -6.02 26.55
C ASN A 81 -15.10 -6.79 26.27
N GLY A 82 -14.16 -6.19 25.53
CA GLY A 82 -12.86 -6.80 25.23
C GLY A 82 -12.84 -7.68 23.99
N GLU A 83 -13.92 -7.74 23.21
CA GLU A 83 -14.01 -8.58 22.01
C GLU A 83 -14.65 -7.85 20.84
N LEU A 84 -14.19 -8.17 19.63
CA LEU A 84 -14.86 -7.84 18.37
C LEU A 84 -15.12 -9.11 17.59
N ASN A 85 -16.41 -9.44 17.42
CA ASN A 85 -16.85 -10.56 16.60
C ASN A 85 -17.38 -10.04 15.27
N VAL A 86 -16.76 -10.42 14.14
CA VAL A 86 -17.13 -9.94 12.81
C VAL A 86 -17.03 -11.04 11.76
N THR A 87 -17.93 -11.01 10.79
CA THR A 87 -17.84 -11.83 9.58
C THR A 87 -17.56 -10.94 8.39
N LEU A 88 -16.52 -11.25 7.65
CA LEU A 88 -16.19 -10.63 6.37
C LEU A 88 -16.44 -11.63 5.23
N GLU A 89 -17.33 -11.28 4.32
CA GLU A 89 -17.59 -12.04 3.12
C GLU A 89 -16.84 -11.40 1.94
N ALA A 90 -15.81 -12.08 1.45
CA ALA A 90 -15.11 -11.68 0.24
C ALA A 90 -15.92 -12.14 -0.97
N ARG A 91 -16.44 -11.21 -1.77
CA ARG A 91 -17.26 -11.53 -2.93
C ARG A 91 -17.02 -10.60 -4.12
N SER A 92 -17.23 -11.13 -5.33
CA SER A 92 -17.30 -10.29 -6.52
C SER A 92 -18.57 -9.44 -6.47
N THR A 93 -18.42 -8.14 -6.60
CA THR A 93 -19.52 -7.17 -6.47
C THR A 93 -19.35 -6.08 -7.51
N PRO A 94 -20.37 -5.75 -8.31
CA PRO A 94 -20.37 -4.50 -9.08
C PRO A 94 -20.28 -3.31 -8.12
N VAL A 95 -19.26 -2.47 -8.30
CA VAL A 95 -19.03 -1.29 -7.47
C VAL A 95 -19.17 -0.05 -8.31
N LYS A 96 -20.01 0.87 -7.87
CA LYS A 96 -20.18 2.18 -8.50
C LYS A 96 -19.33 3.22 -7.82
N LEU A 97 -18.34 3.75 -8.52
CA LEU A 97 -17.42 4.79 -8.05
C LEU A 97 -17.60 6.05 -8.92
N GLY A 98 -18.50 6.93 -8.50
CA GLY A 98 -18.91 8.08 -9.29
C GLY A 98 -19.52 7.67 -10.64
N LYS A 99 -18.86 8.01 -11.74
CA LYS A 99 -19.27 7.62 -13.11
C LYS A 99 -18.75 6.25 -13.57
N PHE A 100 -17.92 5.62 -12.76
CA PHE A 100 -17.34 4.31 -13.11
C PHE A 100 -18.14 3.20 -12.43
N GLU A 101 -18.27 2.10 -13.13
CA GLU A 101 -18.76 0.84 -12.60
C GLU A 101 -17.66 -0.20 -12.82
N ILE A 102 -17.21 -0.84 -11.74
CA ILE A 102 -16.13 -1.82 -11.78
C ILE A 102 -16.62 -3.17 -11.26
N ASN A 103 -16.04 -4.23 -11.81
CA ASN A 103 -16.18 -5.58 -11.28
C ASN A 103 -15.24 -5.74 -10.09
N GLY A 104 -15.65 -5.24 -8.94
CA GLY A 104 -14.87 -5.25 -7.70
C GLY A 104 -14.83 -6.59 -7.01
N ALA A 105 -13.93 -6.71 -6.04
CA ALA A 105 -13.92 -7.73 -5.02
C ALA A 105 -13.96 -7.02 -3.66
N THR A 106 -15.03 -7.22 -2.88
CA THR A 106 -15.27 -6.41 -1.69
C THR A 106 -15.52 -7.26 -0.46
N PHE A 107 -15.22 -6.72 0.72
CA PHE A 107 -15.69 -7.26 1.98
C PHE A 107 -17.08 -6.68 2.29
N ASN A 108 -18.08 -7.56 2.48
CA ASN A 108 -19.46 -7.19 2.81
C ASN A 108 -20.10 -6.17 1.85
N GLY A 109 -19.64 -6.14 0.58
CA GLY A 109 -20.15 -5.21 -0.43
C GLY A 109 -19.60 -3.79 -0.32
N VAL A 110 -18.66 -3.52 0.58
CA VAL A 110 -18.08 -2.19 0.83
C VAL A 110 -16.72 -2.09 0.10
N TYR A 111 -16.59 -1.11 -0.79
CA TYR A 111 -15.32 -0.83 -1.44
C TYR A 111 -14.37 -0.13 -0.46
N GLY A 112 -13.26 -0.79 -0.10
CA GLY A 112 -12.37 -0.36 0.98
C GLY A 112 -12.76 -0.91 2.35
N GLY A 113 -13.72 -1.88 2.38
CA GLY A 113 -14.08 -2.63 3.57
C GLY A 113 -14.65 -1.81 4.74
N PRO A 114 -15.22 -2.45 5.74
CA PRO A 114 -15.60 -1.79 6.99
C PRO A 114 -14.38 -1.43 7.85
N VAL A 115 -14.55 -0.44 8.71
CA VAL A 115 -13.58 -0.11 9.76
C VAL A 115 -13.73 -1.10 10.92
N LEU A 116 -12.62 -1.70 11.35
CA LEU A 116 -12.55 -2.51 12.57
C LEU A 116 -11.92 -1.68 13.67
N ARG A 117 -12.66 -1.40 14.74
CA ARG A 117 -12.19 -0.55 15.84
C ARG A 117 -12.08 -1.35 17.12
N LEU A 118 -10.85 -1.41 17.67
CA LEU A 118 -10.49 -2.18 18.88
C LEU A 118 -9.70 -1.30 19.86
N LYS A 119 -9.50 -1.83 21.06
CA LYS A 119 -8.61 -1.26 22.07
C LYS A 119 -7.43 -2.18 22.32
N PRO A 120 -6.32 -1.67 22.83
CA PRO A 120 -5.27 -2.53 23.36
C PRO A 120 -5.84 -3.49 24.42
N GLY A 121 -5.55 -4.79 24.26
CA GLY A 121 -6.07 -5.86 25.11
C GLY A 121 -7.33 -6.55 24.64
N ASP A 122 -8.00 -6.05 23.58
CA ASP A 122 -9.15 -6.71 22.96
C ASP A 122 -8.73 -7.92 22.12
N VAL A 123 -9.69 -8.80 21.85
CA VAL A 123 -9.52 -9.92 20.89
C VAL A 123 -10.43 -9.71 19.69
N LEU A 124 -9.85 -9.77 18.49
CA LEU A 124 -10.61 -9.81 17.25
C LEU A 124 -10.89 -11.28 16.89
N HIS A 125 -12.14 -11.64 16.82
CA HIS A 125 -12.66 -12.88 16.24
C HIS A 125 -13.25 -12.56 14.87
N LEU A 126 -12.53 -12.90 13.80
CA LEU A 126 -12.94 -12.58 12.45
C LEU A 126 -13.13 -13.86 11.63
N ARG A 127 -14.35 -14.07 11.15
CA ARG A 127 -14.66 -15.10 10.19
C ARG A 127 -14.57 -14.56 8.77
N LEU A 128 -13.67 -15.11 7.97
CA LEU A 128 -13.56 -14.82 6.53
C LEU A 128 -14.29 -15.92 5.76
N ILE A 129 -15.26 -15.52 4.93
CA ILE A 129 -15.96 -16.41 4.00
C ILE A 129 -15.57 -16.02 2.58
N ASN A 130 -14.97 -16.92 1.83
CA ASN A 130 -14.54 -16.67 0.47
C ASN A 130 -15.58 -17.10 -0.57
N HIS A 131 -16.28 -16.14 -1.16
CA HIS A 131 -17.18 -16.34 -2.30
C HIS A 131 -16.56 -15.95 -3.65
N LEU A 132 -15.25 -15.69 -3.67
CA LEU A 132 -14.52 -15.39 -4.91
C LEU A 132 -14.23 -16.67 -5.67
N PRO A 133 -14.02 -16.59 -6.99
CA PRO A 133 -13.54 -17.74 -7.77
C PRO A 133 -12.05 -18.04 -7.60
N GLN A 134 -11.32 -17.23 -6.85
CA GLN A 134 -9.89 -17.41 -6.51
C GLN A 134 -9.74 -17.52 -5.00
N ALA A 135 -8.61 -18.09 -4.57
CA ALA A 135 -8.23 -18.05 -3.17
C ALA A 135 -7.98 -16.61 -2.71
N THR A 136 -8.22 -16.38 -1.43
CA THR A 136 -7.93 -15.10 -0.74
C THR A 136 -7.47 -15.38 0.69
N ASN A 137 -7.05 -14.35 1.41
CA ASN A 137 -6.71 -14.41 2.83
C ASN A 137 -6.77 -13.02 3.44
N LEU A 138 -6.31 -12.88 4.68
CA LEU A 138 -6.10 -11.58 5.33
C LEU A 138 -4.71 -11.50 5.93
N HIS A 139 -4.14 -10.32 5.83
CA HIS A 139 -3.02 -9.82 6.62
C HIS A 139 -3.49 -8.59 7.40
N PHE A 140 -3.07 -8.49 8.66
CA PHE A 140 -3.37 -7.36 9.54
C PHE A 140 -2.13 -6.47 9.66
N HIS A 141 -1.99 -5.58 8.71
CA HIS A 141 -0.80 -4.78 8.47
C HIS A 141 -0.44 -3.89 9.66
N GLY A 142 0.79 -4.03 10.12
CA GLY A 142 1.39 -3.26 11.22
C GLY A 142 1.13 -3.81 12.62
N LEU A 143 0.29 -4.86 12.77
CA LEU A 143 0.06 -5.49 14.07
C LEU A 143 1.23 -6.40 14.49
N ALA A 144 1.63 -6.29 15.75
CA ALA A 144 2.64 -7.18 16.36
C ALA A 144 1.96 -8.35 17.08
N VAL A 145 1.44 -9.30 16.30
CA VAL A 145 0.63 -10.44 16.76
C VAL A 145 1.20 -11.77 16.24
N SER A 146 0.60 -12.90 16.61
CA SER A 146 1.07 -14.21 16.18
C SER A 146 0.88 -14.42 14.67
N PRO A 147 1.92 -14.86 13.93
CA PRO A 147 1.80 -15.24 12.51
C PRO A 147 1.36 -16.70 12.33
N GLN A 148 0.99 -17.42 13.38
CA GLN A 148 0.73 -18.86 13.33
C GLN A 148 -0.76 -19.21 13.46
N GLY A 149 -1.14 -20.36 12.89
CA GLY A 149 -2.48 -20.92 13.03
C GLY A 149 -3.58 -19.94 12.64
N HIS A 150 -4.48 -19.66 13.57
CA HIS A 150 -5.58 -18.70 13.42
C HIS A 150 -5.17 -17.24 13.69
N GLY A 151 -3.88 -16.95 13.91
CA GLY A 151 -3.32 -15.60 13.99
C GLY A 151 -3.24 -14.93 12.63
N ASP A 152 -2.36 -13.94 12.51
CA ASP A 152 -2.08 -13.22 11.25
C ASP A 152 -1.20 -14.08 10.31
N ASN A 153 -1.72 -15.23 9.91
CA ASN A 153 -1.06 -16.20 9.04
C ASN A 153 -1.33 -15.88 7.58
N SER A 154 -0.53 -14.97 7.02
CA SER A 154 -0.64 -14.57 5.62
C SER A 154 -0.29 -15.67 4.61
N MET A 155 0.28 -16.80 5.07
CA MET A 155 0.54 -17.97 4.23
C MET A 155 -0.67 -18.89 4.09
N HIS A 156 -1.64 -18.81 5.00
CA HIS A 156 -2.86 -19.60 4.89
C HIS A 156 -3.78 -19.01 3.83
N MET A 157 -4.16 -19.84 2.87
CA MET A 157 -5.05 -19.45 1.78
C MET A 157 -6.43 -20.05 1.99
N VAL A 158 -7.46 -19.23 1.85
CA VAL A 158 -8.87 -19.62 1.93
C VAL A 158 -9.38 -19.80 0.51
N GLY A 159 -9.62 -21.06 0.11
CA GLY A 159 -10.06 -21.43 -1.24
C GLY A 159 -11.48 -20.94 -1.56
N PRO A 160 -11.91 -21.05 -2.83
CA PRO A 160 -13.27 -20.71 -3.24
C PRO A 160 -14.33 -21.53 -2.47
N GLY A 161 -15.27 -20.84 -1.84
CA GLY A 161 -16.32 -21.46 -1.02
C GLY A 161 -15.91 -21.86 0.40
N GLU A 162 -14.65 -21.68 0.76
CA GLU A 162 -14.14 -21.99 2.09
C GLU A 162 -14.32 -20.85 3.08
N THR A 163 -14.15 -21.18 4.36
CA THR A 163 -14.24 -20.26 5.49
C THR A 163 -13.05 -20.46 6.40
N TRP A 164 -12.50 -19.35 6.92
CA TRP A 164 -11.43 -19.37 7.89
C TRP A 164 -11.72 -18.42 9.06
N ASP A 165 -11.46 -18.87 10.27
CA ASP A 165 -11.65 -18.08 11.49
C ASP A 165 -10.29 -17.55 11.97
N TYR A 166 -10.13 -16.24 11.98
CA TYR A 166 -8.99 -15.55 12.59
C TYR A 166 -9.29 -15.26 14.05
N MET A 167 -8.26 -15.38 14.90
CA MET A 167 -8.28 -14.98 16.31
C MET A 167 -7.04 -14.13 16.58
N ILE A 168 -7.22 -12.83 16.70
CA ILE A 168 -6.14 -11.84 16.81
C ILE A 168 -6.23 -11.16 18.18
N PRO A 169 -5.52 -11.65 19.21
CA PRO A 169 -5.39 -10.95 20.48
C PRO A 169 -4.51 -9.71 20.29
N ILE A 170 -5.06 -8.54 20.57
CA ILE A 170 -4.30 -7.29 20.55
C ILE A 170 -3.53 -7.17 21.86
N PRO A 171 -2.19 -7.09 21.86
CA PRO A 171 -1.43 -6.89 23.09
C PRO A 171 -1.89 -5.67 23.89
N LYS A 172 -1.86 -5.75 25.22
CA LYS A 172 -2.30 -4.64 26.09
C LYS A 172 -1.44 -3.39 25.96
N ASP A 173 -0.20 -3.56 25.54
CA ASP A 173 0.80 -2.52 25.29
C ASP A 173 0.96 -2.22 23.79
N HIS A 174 0.02 -2.70 22.95
CA HIS A 174 0.03 -2.42 21.53
C HIS A 174 -0.16 -0.92 21.29
N ALA A 175 0.63 -0.34 20.39
CA ALA A 175 0.53 1.07 20.07
C ALA A 175 -0.84 1.42 19.47
N PRO A 176 -1.49 2.50 19.94
CA PRO A 176 -2.71 3.01 19.33
C PRO A 176 -2.41 3.69 18.00
N GLY A 177 -3.34 3.57 17.04
CA GLY A 177 -3.13 4.22 15.73
C GLY A 177 -4.00 3.63 14.63
N VAL A 178 -3.74 4.08 13.39
CA VAL A 178 -4.40 3.57 12.18
C VAL A 178 -3.56 2.46 11.57
N TYR A 179 -4.10 1.29 11.61
CA TYR A 179 -3.68 0.06 10.95
C TYR A 179 -4.63 -0.24 9.81
N TRP A 180 -4.41 -1.32 9.08
CA TRP A 180 -5.34 -1.77 8.07
C TRP A 180 -5.25 -3.28 7.86
N TYR A 181 -6.23 -3.86 7.22
CA TYR A 181 -6.24 -5.27 6.84
C TYR A 181 -6.49 -5.39 5.34
N HIS A 182 -5.88 -6.37 4.72
CA HIS A 182 -6.01 -6.58 3.28
C HIS A 182 -5.71 -8.02 2.89
N THR A 183 -6.10 -8.37 1.66
CA THR A 183 -5.68 -9.62 1.05
C THR A 183 -4.17 -9.66 0.83
N HIS A 184 -3.58 -10.81 1.08
CA HIS A 184 -2.17 -11.10 0.83
C HIS A 184 -2.01 -12.39 0.02
N ALA A 185 -3.02 -12.70 -0.81
CA ALA A 185 -3.07 -13.89 -1.63
C ALA A 185 -2.06 -13.76 -2.79
N HIS A 186 -0.91 -14.42 -2.66
CA HIS A 186 0.19 -14.34 -3.62
C HIS A 186 -0.26 -14.63 -5.06
N GLY A 187 0.10 -13.75 -5.99
CA GLY A 187 -0.32 -13.77 -7.39
C GLY A 187 -1.71 -13.18 -7.66
N PHE A 188 -2.46 -12.81 -6.58
CA PHE A 188 -3.79 -12.20 -6.68
C PHE A 188 -3.92 -10.91 -5.86
N ALA A 189 -2.92 -10.57 -5.04
CA ALA A 189 -3.00 -9.49 -4.07
C ALA A 189 -3.27 -8.13 -4.74
N GLU A 190 -2.55 -7.80 -5.81
CA GLU A 190 -2.74 -6.56 -6.56
C GLU A 190 -4.18 -6.40 -7.05
N ARG A 191 -4.69 -7.40 -7.77
CA ARG A 191 -6.03 -7.35 -8.36
C ARG A 191 -7.14 -7.33 -7.31
N GLN A 192 -7.01 -8.14 -6.27
CA GLN A 192 -8.00 -8.21 -5.19
C GLN A 192 -8.03 -6.91 -4.40
N LEU A 193 -6.87 -6.30 -4.12
CA LEU A 193 -6.79 -5.01 -3.43
C LEU A 193 -7.38 -3.87 -4.27
N MET A 194 -7.07 -3.79 -5.57
CA MET A 194 -7.70 -2.84 -6.50
C MET A 194 -9.22 -3.04 -6.55
N GLY A 195 -9.68 -4.28 -6.43
CA GLY A 195 -11.09 -4.64 -6.36
C GLY A 195 -11.81 -4.14 -5.11
N GLY A 196 -11.07 -3.87 -4.03
CA GLY A 196 -11.61 -3.35 -2.79
C GLY A 196 -11.40 -4.23 -1.56
N LEU A 197 -10.63 -5.34 -1.65
CA LEU A 197 -10.38 -6.25 -0.51
C LEU A 197 -9.33 -5.67 0.45
N SER A 198 -9.70 -4.60 1.12
CA SER A 198 -8.98 -4.02 2.25
C SER A 198 -9.95 -3.35 3.20
N GLY A 199 -9.48 -2.91 4.34
CA GLY A 199 -10.25 -2.10 5.27
C GLY A 199 -9.35 -1.48 6.34
N THR A 200 -9.81 -0.40 6.94
CA THR A 200 -9.11 0.25 8.04
C THR A 200 -9.28 -0.53 9.33
N LEU A 201 -8.21 -0.70 10.10
CA LEU A 201 -8.24 -1.19 11.46
C LEU A 201 -7.73 -0.07 12.37
N LEU A 202 -8.49 0.29 13.38
CA LEU A 202 -8.15 1.35 14.31
C LEU A 202 -7.96 0.77 15.72
N ILE A 203 -6.77 0.94 16.28
CA ILE A 203 -6.52 0.70 17.70
C ILE A 203 -6.67 2.03 18.43
N GLU A 204 -7.67 2.11 19.31
CA GLU A 204 -7.98 3.33 20.09
C GLU A 204 -6.86 3.68 21.05
N GLY A 205 -6.78 4.96 21.46
CA GLY A 205 -5.79 5.45 22.43
C GLY A 205 -4.85 6.52 21.88
N PHE A 206 -4.95 6.88 20.60
CA PHE A 206 -4.08 7.91 20.01
C PHE A 206 -4.24 9.28 20.67
N GLN A 207 -5.44 9.61 21.16
CA GLN A 207 -5.73 10.87 21.85
C GLN A 207 -5.08 10.94 23.23
N GLU A 208 -4.83 9.81 23.86
CA GLU A 208 -4.07 9.72 25.11
C GLU A 208 -2.59 9.99 24.87
N GLU A 209 -2.06 9.55 23.70
CA GLU A 209 -0.69 9.81 23.28
C GLU A 209 -0.48 11.25 22.81
N VAL A 210 -1.49 11.84 22.15
CA VAL A 210 -1.48 13.22 21.63
C VAL A 210 -2.71 13.98 22.10
N PRO A 211 -2.76 14.43 23.38
CA PRO A 211 -3.99 14.98 24.00
C PRO A 211 -4.60 16.18 23.27
N ALA A 212 -3.80 16.95 22.51
CA ALA A 212 -4.31 18.06 21.72
C ALA A 212 -5.34 17.61 20.65
N THR A 213 -5.37 16.32 20.31
CA THR A 213 -6.28 15.75 19.31
C THR A 213 -7.64 15.32 19.88
N ALA A 214 -7.75 15.16 21.20
CA ALA A 214 -8.97 14.64 21.83
C ALA A 214 -10.25 15.43 21.50
N PRO A 215 -10.25 16.78 21.43
CA PRO A 215 -11.44 17.54 21.09
C PRO A 215 -11.67 17.69 19.58
N LEU A 216 -10.75 17.18 18.74
CA LEU A 216 -10.80 17.42 17.30
C LEU A 216 -11.75 16.43 16.62
N ARG A 217 -12.37 16.90 15.54
CA ARG A 217 -13.09 16.00 14.64
C ARG A 217 -12.09 15.09 13.93
N GLU A 218 -12.21 13.79 14.16
CA GLU A 218 -11.45 12.76 13.47
C GLU A 218 -12.06 12.45 12.10
N ARG A 219 -11.22 12.25 11.09
CA ARG A 219 -11.60 11.79 9.76
C ARG A 219 -10.70 10.61 9.36
N LEU A 220 -11.29 9.43 9.24
CA LEU A 220 -10.62 8.28 8.66
C LEU A 220 -10.74 8.36 7.14
N MET A 221 -9.60 8.36 6.45
CA MET A 221 -9.52 8.52 5.00
C MET A 221 -8.72 7.36 4.39
N ALA A 222 -9.44 6.33 3.93
CA ALA A 222 -8.86 5.25 3.14
C ALA A 222 -8.65 5.75 1.70
N LEU A 223 -7.40 5.92 1.31
CA LEU A 223 -7.00 6.29 -0.04
C LEU A 223 -6.88 5.02 -0.87
N LYS A 224 -7.60 4.93 -1.97
CA LYS A 224 -7.61 3.77 -2.85
C LYS A 224 -7.46 4.18 -4.30
N ASP A 225 -7.05 3.22 -5.11
CA ASP A 225 -6.93 3.37 -6.55
C ASP A 225 -7.61 2.23 -7.29
N PHE A 226 -7.92 2.47 -8.55
CA PHE A 226 -8.35 1.44 -9.47
C PHE A 226 -8.07 1.86 -10.91
N SER A 227 -7.89 0.88 -11.79
CA SER A 227 -7.69 1.08 -13.23
C SER A 227 -8.68 0.22 -14.00
N PRO A 228 -9.85 0.77 -14.41
CA PRO A 228 -10.84 0.00 -15.14
C PRO A 228 -10.61 0.05 -16.64
N ASP A 229 -10.88 -1.05 -17.32
CA ASP A 229 -11.11 -1.04 -18.76
C ASP A 229 -12.50 -0.45 -19.11
N ARG A 230 -12.84 -0.41 -20.41
CA ARG A 230 -14.14 0.09 -20.87
C ARG A 230 -15.32 -0.76 -20.40
N LYS A 231 -15.10 -1.98 -19.93
CA LYS A 231 -16.11 -2.92 -19.43
C LYS A 231 -16.16 -2.98 -17.91
N GLY A 232 -15.36 -2.14 -17.23
CA GLY A 232 -15.28 -2.13 -15.76
C GLY A 232 -14.38 -3.22 -15.18
N ASN A 233 -13.67 -4.00 -16.02
CA ASN A 233 -12.72 -4.96 -15.49
C ASN A 233 -11.50 -4.23 -14.97
N LEU A 234 -10.99 -4.67 -13.83
CA LEU A 234 -9.73 -4.19 -13.27
C LEU A 234 -8.60 -4.86 -14.02
N ASN A 235 -8.11 -4.19 -15.01
CA ASN A 235 -7.01 -4.67 -15.81
C ASN A 235 -5.75 -3.91 -15.46
N LYS A 236 -4.67 -4.66 -15.41
CA LYS A 236 -3.35 -4.12 -15.46
C LYS A 236 -3.15 -3.37 -16.75
N VAL A 237 -3.07 -2.04 -16.69
CA VAL A 237 -2.72 -1.24 -17.87
C VAL A 237 -1.19 -1.27 -17.98
N PRO A 238 -0.61 -1.67 -19.12
CA PRO A 238 0.85 -1.66 -19.27
C PRO A 238 1.43 -0.27 -19.04
N LYS A 239 2.53 -0.20 -18.30
CA LYS A 239 3.34 1.03 -18.13
C LYS A 239 3.72 1.61 -19.51
N PRO A 240 3.83 2.93 -19.73
CA PRO A 240 3.67 4.03 -18.77
C PRO A 240 2.28 4.69 -18.77
N TYR A 241 1.25 4.04 -19.29
CA TYR A 241 -0.06 4.65 -19.57
C TYR A 241 -1.15 4.26 -18.56
N ASN A 242 -0.78 3.86 -17.34
CA ASN A 242 -1.73 3.52 -16.29
C ASN A 242 -2.62 4.72 -15.97
N VAL A 243 -3.88 4.68 -16.39
CA VAL A 243 -4.89 5.62 -15.89
C VAL A 243 -5.36 5.10 -14.54
N VAL A 244 -4.69 5.52 -13.50
CA VAL A 244 -5.07 5.21 -12.13
C VAL A 244 -6.03 6.27 -11.63
N ILE A 245 -7.21 5.84 -11.20
CA ILE A 245 -8.24 6.70 -10.61
C ILE A 245 -8.16 6.53 -9.11
N LYS A 246 -7.98 7.64 -8.40
CA LYS A 246 -7.79 7.69 -6.95
C LYS A 246 -9.09 8.13 -6.27
N THR A 247 -9.38 7.54 -5.10
CA THR A 247 -10.58 7.82 -4.31
C THR A 247 -10.24 8.02 -2.84
N ILE A 248 -11.14 8.66 -2.11
CA ILE A 248 -11.16 8.70 -0.64
C ILE A 248 -12.43 7.99 -0.19
N ASN A 249 -12.31 6.95 0.63
CA ASN A 249 -13.44 6.14 1.12
C ASN A 249 -14.36 5.64 -0.03
N GLY A 250 -13.77 5.33 -1.21
CA GLY A 250 -14.53 4.93 -2.40
C GLY A 250 -15.24 6.07 -3.12
N GLN A 251 -15.09 7.32 -2.71
CA GLN A 251 -15.71 8.48 -3.35
C GLN A 251 -14.70 9.22 -4.25
N LEU A 252 -15.22 9.70 -5.39
CA LEU A 252 -14.48 10.61 -6.27
C LEU A 252 -14.74 12.05 -5.84
N MET A 253 -13.69 12.75 -5.45
CA MET A 253 -13.71 14.17 -5.11
C MET A 253 -14.85 14.57 -4.12
N PRO A 254 -14.94 13.91 -2.94
CA PRO A 254 -15.94 14.26 -1.94
C PRO A 254 -15.71 15.67 -1.35
N ARG A 255 -16.75 16.22 -0.73
CA ARG A 255 -16.68 17.46 0.03
C ARG A 255 -16.28 17.18 1.49
N ILE A 256 -15.32 17.92 1.98
CA ILE A 256 -14.92 17.91 3.40
C ILE A 256 -15.34 19.23 4.04
N ASP A 257 -16.31 19.18 4.94
CA ASP A 257 -16.83 20.36 5.61
C ASP A 257 -16.00 20.68 6.86
N ILE A 258 -15.64 21.96 7.02
CA ILE A 258 -14.86 22.50 8.13
C ILE A 258 -15.29 23.95 8.40
N GLN A 259 -15.18 24.45 9.64
CA GLN A 259 -15.38 25.87 9.91
C GLN A 259 -14.06 26.65 9.75
N PRO A 260 -14.11 27.93 9.34
CA PRO A 260 -12.91 28.77 9.38
C PRO A 260 -12.27 28.78 10.77
N GLY A 261 -10.97 28.52 10.87
CA GLY A 261 -10.23 28.38 12.11
C GLY A 261 -10.38 27.04 12.83
N GLU A 262 -11.26 26.15 12.37
CA GLU A 262 -11.36 24.78 12.90
C GLU A 262 -10.14 23.96 12.51
N THR A 263 -9.65 23.15 13.44
CA THR A 263 -8.65 22.12 13.18
C THR A 263 -9.31 20.75 13.21
N GLN A 264 -9.04 19.91 12.21
CA GLN A 264 -9.47 18.51 12.16
C GLN A 264 -8.26 17.59 12.17
N LEU A 265 -8.42 16.40 12.73
CA LEU A 265 -7.47 15.29 12.64
C LEU A 265 -7.83 14.45 11.42
N TRP A 266 -6.96 14.45 10.40
CA TRP A 266 -7.11 13.58 9.24
C TRP A 266 -6.16 12.40 9.37
N ARG A 267 -6.73 11.20 9.37
CA ARG A 267 -6.02 9.95 9.49
C ARG A 267 -6.00 9.27 8.12
N LEU A 268 -4.92 9.47 7.40
CA LEU A 268 -4.74 9.04 6.03
C LEU A 268 -4.12 7.64 6.02
N SER A 269 -4.73 6.70 5.29
CA SER A 269 -4.19 5.36 5.06
C SER A 269 -4.10 5.12 3.56
N ASN A 270 -2.88 4.90 3.05
CA ASN A 270 -2.69 4.56 1.65
C ASN A 270 -2.94 3.05 1.46
N GLN A 271 -4.16 2.71 1.10
CA GLN A 271 -4.62 1.34 0.85
C GLN A 271 -4.67 1.03 -0.65
N THR A 272 -3.76 1.61 -1.43
CA THR A 272 -3.64 1.33 -2.87
C THR A 272 -2.73 0.14 -3.11
N ALA A 273 -2.88 -0.47 -4.27
CA ALA A 273 -1.99 -1.55 -4.68
C ALA A 273 -0.58 -1.04 -5.03
N ASN A 274 -0.51 0.07 -5.79
CA ASN A 274 0.75 0.55 -6.36
C ASN A 274 0.94 2.06 -6.24
N ALA A 275 -0.14 2.84 -5.96
CA ALA A 275 -0.10 4.28 -6.16
C ALA A 275 0.57 5.02 -5.00
N TYR A 276 1.51 5.88 -5.35
CA TYR A 276 2.05 6.90 -4.47
C TYR A 276 1.15 8.13 -4.44
N PHE A 277 1.08 8.76 -3.28
CA PHE A 277 0.42 10.05 -3.11
C PHE A 277 1.43 11.11 -2.73
N ARG A 278 1.37 12.25 -3.41
CA ARG A 278 1.93 13.52 -2.98
C ARG A 278 0.76 14.48 -2.87
N LEU A 279 0.25 14.65 -1.64
CA LEU A 279 -0.94 15.45 -1.39
C LEU A 279 -0.56 16.89 -1.07
N SER A 280 -1.26 17.83 -1.70
CA SER A 280 -1.26 19.25 -1.37
C SER A 280 -2.69 19.73 -1.12
N LEU A 281 -2.86 20.74 -0.27
CA LEU A 281 -4.15 21.38 0.00
C LEU A 281 -4.02 22.87 -0.30
N GLU A 282 -4.81 23.35 -1.26
CA GLU A 282 -4.78 24.73 -1.73
C GLU A 282 -4.87 25.73 -0.57
N GLY A 283 -3.89 26.62 -0.45
CA GLY A 283 -3.83 27.65 0.58
C GLY A 283 -3.59 27.15 2.02
N HIS A 284 -3.36 25.86 2.24
CA HIS A 284 -3.20 25.26 3.56
C HIS A 284 -1.90 24.47 3.69
N ALA A 285 -1.61 24.04 4.90
CA ALA A 285 -0.51 23.14 5.21
C ALA A 285 -1.01 21.98 6.07
N PHE A 286 -0.22 20.91 6.10
CA PHE A 286 -0.43 19.75 6.96
C PHE A 286 0.54 19.82 8.14
N THR A 287 0.06 19.66 9.35
CA THR A 287 0.94 19.41 10.50
C THR A 287 0.97 17.91 10.75
N VAL A 288 2.09 17.26 10.41
CA VAL A 288 2.27 15.82 10.59
C VAL A 288 2.48 15.54 12.07
N ILE A 289 1.65 14.65 12.63
CA ILE A 289 1.69 14.26 14.05
C ILE A 289 1.76 12.74 14.25
N GLY A 290 1.66 11.95 13.19
CA GLY A 290 1.80 10.50 13.25
C GLY A 290 2.22 9.91 11.91
N ARG A 291 2.98 8.79 11.96
CA ARG A 291 3.38 7.95 10.83
C ARG A 291 3.29 6.49 11.22
N ASP A 292 2.84 5.64 10.30
CA ASP A 292 2.74 4.19 10.48
C ASP A 292 2.17 3.79 11.84
N SER A 293 0.98 4.33 12.14
CA SER A 293 0.21 4.07 13.36
C SER A 293 0.80 4.63 14.66
N ARG A 294 1.89 5.40 14.60
CA ARG A 294 2.53 5.94 15.80
C ARG A 294 2.62 7.46 15.76
N PRO A 295 2.49 8.14 16.91
CA PRO A 295 2.79 9.57 16.98
C PRO A 295 4.26 9.82 16.61
N VAL A 296 4.52 10.92 15.90
CA VAL A 296 5.88 11.41 15.70
C VAL A 296 6.33 12.22 16.90
N LEU A 297 7.61 12.12 17.27
CA LEU A 297 8.17 12.89 18.38
C LEU A 297 8.32 14.39 18.05
N HIS A 298 8.49 14.70 16.77
CA HIS A 298 8.71 16.05 16.26
C HIS A 298 7.69 16.36 15.19
N SER A 299 6.58 17.00 15.57
CA SER A 299 5.61 17.45 14.58
C SER A 299 6.23 18.48 13.64
N GLU A 300 5.95 18.36 12.36
CA GLU A 300 6.37 19.31 11.33
C GLU A 300 5.18 19.82 10.51
N THR A 301 5.24 21.09 10.10
CA THR A 301 4.22 21.67 9.23
C THR A 301 4.78 21.81 7.82
N VAL A 302 4.15 21.10 6.89
CA VAL A 302 4.59 21.00 5.50
C VAL A 302 3.46 21.36 4.54
N LYS A 303 3.80 21.84 3.35
CA LYS A 303 2.81 22.15 2.30
C LYS A 303 2.34 20.92 1.54
N GLU A 304 3.16 19.90 1.49
CA GLU A 304 2.89 18.65 0.81
C GLU A 304 3.30 17.48 1.71
N VAL A 305 2.54 16.40 1.65
CA VAL A 305 2.89 15.11 2.26
C VAL A 305 3.01 14.07 1.16
N MET A 306 4.07 13.24 1.22
CA MET A 306 4.28 12.15 0.29
C MET A 306 4.34 10.84 1.05
N PHE A 307 3.60 9.84 0.56
CA PHE A 307 3.60 8.50 1.13
C PHE A 307 3.23 7.44 0.08
N GLY A 308 3.92 6.31 0.15
CA GLY A 308 3.76 5.18 -0.75
C GLY A 308 2.63 4.24 -0.33
N PRO A 309 2.40 3.17 -1.10
CA PRO A 309 1.46 2.12 -0.73
C PRO A 309 1.74 1.64 0.70
N SER A 310 0.68 1.38 1.48
CA SER A 310 0.69 0.92 2.87
C SER A 310 1.06 1.92 3.95
N GLU A 311 1.74 3.01 3.65
CA GLU A 311 2.06 4.02 4.66
C GLU A 311 0.78 4.69 5.20
N ARG A 312 0.79 5.03 6.49
CA ARG A 312 -0.28 5.78 7.16
C ARG A 312 0.29 7.06 7.71
N MET A 313 -0.55 8.09 7.72
CA MET A 313 -0.14 9.41 8.18
C MET A 313 -1.28 10.10 8.92
N ASP A 314 -1.01 10.56 10.13
CA ASP A 314 -1.93 11.40 10.91
C ASP A 314 -1.51 12.87 10.76
N VAL A 315 -2.42 13.69 10.25
CA VAL A 315 -2.15 15.11 10.03
C VAL A 315 -3.24 15.99 10.63
N LEU A 316 -2.85 17.16 11.11
CA LEU A 316 -3.77 18.21 11.47
C LEU A 316 -3.92 19.17 10.30
N VAL A 317 -5.19 19.49 10.00
CA VAL A 317 -5.57 20.48 8.99
C VAL A 317 -6.37 21.57 9.68
N THR A 318 -5.86 22.80 9.67
CA THR A 318 -6.56 23.98 10.19
C THR A 318 -7.08 24.80 9.01
N ALA A 319 -8.40 25.01 8.96
CA ALA A 319 -8.98 25.81 7.89
C ALA A 319 -8.61 27.28 8.02
N GLY A 320 -8.30 27.89 6.88
CA GLY A 320 -8.14 29.33 6.76
C GLY A 320 -9.47 30.06 6.73
N GLU A 321 -9.58 31.07 5.87
CA GLU A 321 -10.79 31.85 5.66
C GLU A 321 -11.91 31.01 5.02
N ALA A 322 -13.14 31.54 5.04
CA ALA A 322 -14.26 30.92 4.34
C ALA A 322 -13.98 30.82 2.84
N GLY A 323 -14.20 29.62 2.28
CA GLY A 323 -13.89 29.35 0.87
C GLY A 323 -13.96 27.88 0.54
N ALA A 324 -13.61 27.54 -0.70
CA ALA A 324 -13.52 26.18 -1.17
C ALA A 324 -12.11 25.93 -1.73
N TYR A 325 -11.44 24.90 -1.23
CA TYR A 325 -10.03 24.61 -1.47
C TYR A 325 -9.84 23.17 -1.94
N LYS A 326 -9.01 22.98 -2.94
CA LYS A 326 -8.77 21.65 -3.52
C LYS A 326 -7.74 20.90 -2.72
N LEU A 327 -8.07 19.66 -2.36
CA LEU A 327 -7.09 18.64 -2.00
C LEU A 327 -6.65 17.96 -3.30
N VAL A 328 -5.37 17.98 -3.60
CA VAL A 328 -4.81 17.48 -4.86
C VAL A 328 -3.82 16.37 -4.57
N ALA A 329 -3.95 15.24 -5.27
CA ALA A 329 -2.83 14.32 -5.45
C ALA A 329 -2.01 14.86 -6.63
N GLU A 330 -0.84 15.38 -6.34
CA GLU A 330 0.07 15.94 -7.33
C GLU A 330 0.65 14.86 -8.23
N ARG A 331 1.11 15.27 -9.43
CA ARG A 331 1.79 14.33 -10.34
C ARG A 331 2.99 13.71 -9.62
N THR A 332 3.05 12.39 -9.61
CA THR A 332 4.13 11.63 -8.97
C THR A 332 4.70 10.62 -9.96
N SER A 333 6.01 10.36 -9.89
CA SER A 333 6.68 9.31 -10.66
C SER A 333 7.51 8.48 -9.70
N THR A 334 7.47 7.17 -9.86
CA THR A 334 8.29 6.22 -9.08
C THR A 334 9.66 5.97 -9.72
N GLY A 335 9.92 6.52 -10.90
CA GLY A 335 11.23 6.43 -11.55
C GLY A 335 11.16 6.17 -13.05
N PRO A 336 12.33 6.05 -13.72
CA PRO A 336 12.40 5.78 -15.16
C PRO A 336 11.76 4.44 -15.56
N ALA A 337 11.91 3.39 -14.75
CA ALA A 337 11.25 2.10 -14.95
C ALA A 337 9.88 2.01 -14.30
N GLY A 338 9.54 2.97 -13.45
CA GLY A 338 8.34 2.96 -12.63
C GLY A 338 7.11 3.59 -13.27
N ASP A 339 6.13 3.83 -12.42
CA ASP A 339 4.83 4.37 -12.79
C ASP A 339 4.81 5.90 -12.77
N ILE A 340 3.94 6.46 -13.59
CA ILE A 340 3.59 7.88 -13.57
C ILE A 340 2.13 8.00 -13.15
N PHE A 341 1.91 8.63 -12.01
CA PHE A 341 0.59 8.94 -11.48
C PHE A 341 0.25 10.39 -11.80
N PRO A 342 -0.69 10.65 -12.74
CA PRO A 342 -1.12 12.01 -13.07
C PRO A 342 -1.71 12.74 -11.85
N ALA A 343 -1.66 14.08 -11.87
CA ALA A 343 -2.33 14.88 -10.86
C ALA A 343 -3.86 14.68 -10.92
N GLN A 344 -4.49 14.59 -9.74
CA GLN A 344 -5.93 14.42 -9.60
C GLN A 344 -6.47 15.22 -8.43
N ASN A 345 -7.61 15.92 -8.60
CA ASN A 345 -8.35 16.49 -7.49
C ASN A 345 -8.96 15.36 -6.66
N MET A 346 -8.61 15.30 -5.37
CA MET A 346 -9.03 14.24 -4.45
C MET A 346 -10.28 14.59 -3.67
N ALA A 347 -10.37 15.84 -3.22
CA ALA A 347 -11.51 16.35 -2.45
C ALA A 347 -11.64 17.87 -2.59
N LEU A 348 -12.79 18.38 -2.14
CA LEU A 348 -13.03 19.81 -1.97
C LEU A 348 -13.19 20.10 -0.47
N LEU A 349 -12.23 20.78 0.15
CA LEU A 349 -12.39 21.33 1.50
C LEU A 349 -13.27 22.57 1.41
N VAL A 350 -14.41 22.57 2.11
CA VAL A 350 -15.32 23.70 2.15
C VAL A 350 -15.31 24.30 3.57
N ALA A 351 -14.64 25.44 3.69
CA ALA A 351 -14.58 26.20 4.92
C ALA A 351 -15.78 27.16 4.96
N ALA A 352 -16.77 26.82 5.78
CA ALA A 352 -17.99 27.64 5.92
C ALA A 352 -18.40 27.73 7.39
N ARG A 353 -18.84 28.92 7.81
CA ARG A 353 -19.35 29.09 9.17
C ARG A 353 -20.70 28.40 9.32
N ASP A 354 -20.82 27.57 10.34
CA ASP A 354 -22.08 26.98 10.78
C ASP A 354 -22.64 27.80 11.95
N PRO A 355 -23.71 28.57 11.75
CA PRO A 355 -24.26 29.42 12.82
C PRO A 355 -24.79 28.60 14.01
N ALA A 356 -25.10 27.32 13.81
CA ALA A 356 -25.60 26.44 14.87
C ALA A 356 -24.47 25.89 15.77
N LYS A 357 -23.19 26.08 15.39
CA LYS A 357 -22.03 25.62 16.15
C LYS A 357 -21.29 26.80 16.79
N PRO A 358 -20.64 26.58 17.95
CA PRO A 358 -19.75 27.56 18.52
C PRO A 358 -18.55 27.82 17.59
N PRO A 359 -17.90 28.99 17.71
CA PRO A 359 -16.61 29.21 17.08
C PRO A 359 -15.61 28.11 17.49
N PRO A 360 -14.76 27.63 16.56
CA PRO A 360 -13.78 26.60 16.90
C PRO A 360 -12.80 27.13 17.96
N ALA A 361 -12.45 26.26 18.90
CA ALA A 361 -11.40 26.56 19.87
C ALA A 361 -10.03 26.52 19.20
N PRO A 362 -9.09 27.38 19.59
CA PRO A 362 -7.71 27.30 19.13
C PRO A 362 -7.10 25.93 19.47
N LEU A 363 -6.28 25.40 18.55
CA LEU A 363 -5.52 24.19 18.80
C LEU A 363 -4.55 24.42 19.97
N GLY A 364 -4.59 23.54 20.97
CA GLY A 364 -3.62 23.50 22.05
C GLY A 364 -2.21 23.11 21.56
N PRO A 365 -1.18 23.26 22.39
CA PRO A 365 0.17 22.83 22.02
C PRO A 365 0.21 21.32 21.78
N ILE A 366 0.82 20.93 20.65
CA ILE A 366 1.00 19.53 20.30
C ILE A 366 2.13 18.98 21.18
N LYS A 367 1.78 18.07 22.07
CA LYS A 367 2.73 17.33 22.91
C LYS A 367 2.45 15.85 22.76
N VAL A 368 3.50 15.07 22.58
CA VAL A 368 3.40 13.63 22.49
C VAL A 368 3.73 13.06 23.87
N ALA A 369 2.90 12.15 24.36
CA ALA A 369 3.16 11.48 25.63
C ALA A 369 4.43 10.62 25.53
N MET A 370 5.08 10.38 26.66
CA MET A 370 6.38 9.69 26.71
C MET A 370 6.34 8.22 26.25
N GLY A 371 5.15 7.67 25.98
CA GLY A 371 4.93 6.31 25.45
C GLY A 371 5.06 6.14 23.95
N ALA A 372 5.10 7.23 23.18
CA ALA A 372 5.08 7.20 21.71
C ALA A 372 6.26 6.47 21.03
N GLY A 373 7.16 5.91 21.81
CA GLY A 373 8.27 5.07 21.35
C GLY A 373 9.62 5.57 21.84
N LYS A 374 10.52 4.62 22.02
CA LYS A 374 11.93 4.89 22.33
C LYS A 374 12.78 4.36 21.17
N PRO A 375 13.94 4.98 20.91
CA PRO A 375 14.89 4.39 19.97
C PRO A 375 15.21 2.95 20.38
N ILE A 376 15.31 2.07 19.40
CA ILE A 376 15.73 0.70 19.64
C ILE A 376 17.19 0.72 20.10
N PRO A 377 17.56 0.07 21.22
CA PRO A 377 18.93 0.05 21.73
C PRO A 377 19.92 -0.37 20.64
N GLY A 378 21.07 0.29 20.58
CA GLY A 378 22.11 0.00 19.58
C GLY A 378 23.45 -0.43 20.18
N ASP A 379 23.50 -0.63 21.48
CA ASP A 379 24.67 -1.13 22.23
C ASP A 379 24.94 -2.62 21.98
N ARG A 380 23.91 -3.36 21.58
CA ARG A 380 24.01 -4.76 21.16
C ARG A 380 23.30 -4.93 19.80
N ILE A 381 24.04 -5.35 18.77
CA ILE A 381 23.51 -5.74 17.46
C ILE A 381 23.92 -7.18 17.20
N ASP A 382 22.92 -8.07 17.18
CA ASP A 382 23.14 -9.51 17.08
C ASP A 382 23.48 -9.97 15.66
N ALA A 383 22.92 -9.28 14.64
CA ALA A 383 23.25 -9.52 13.25
C ALA A 383 23.11 -8.26 12.39
N ARG A 384 23.84 -8.27 11.26
CA ARG A 384 23.70 -7.28 10.19
C ARG A 384 23.40 -8.00 8.88
N ARG A 385 22.36 -7.53 8.16
CA ARG A 385 21.94 -8.14 6.89
C ARG A 385 21.87 -7.11 5.77
N LEU A 386 22.07 -7.62 4.55
CA LEU A 386 21.79 -6.90 3.31
C LEU A 386 20.54 -7.54 2.69
N VAL A 387 19.55 -6.71 2.38
CA VAL A 387 18.37 -7.06 1.58
C VAL A 387 18.44 -6.21 0.33
N SER A 388 18.60 -6.84 -0.84
CA SER A 388 18.73 -6.15 -2.11
C SER A 388 17.48 -6.35 -2.95
N PHE A 389 16.82 -5.27 -3.31
CA PHE A 389 15.73 -5.24 -4.29
C PHE A 389 16.31 -5.06 -5.68
N SER A 390 15.87 -5.86 -6.63
CA SER A 390 16.21 -5.74 -8.04
C SER A 390 15.05 -6.23 -8.92
N GLU A 391 15.05 -5.80 -10.18
CA GLU A 391 13.98 -6.09 -11.12
C GLU A 391 14.54 -6.42 -12.50
N ASP A 392 13.79 -7.19 -13.27
CA ASP A 392 14.04 -7.47 -14.68
C ASP A 392 12.72 -7.39 -15.47
N PRO A 393 12.12 -6.19 -15.58
CA PRO A 393 10.81 -6.03 -16.15
C PRO A 393 10.76 -6.28 -17.67
N LEU A 394 11.90 -6.16 -18.35
CA LEU A 394 11.96 -6.24 -19.82
C LEU A 394 12.12 -7.67 -20.33
N VAL A 395 12.80 -8.53 -19.59
CA VAL A 395 13.13 -9.90 -20.03
C VAL A 395 12.20 -10.92 -19.37
N THR A 396 12.10 -10.89 -18.04
CA THR A 396 11.31 -11.87 -17.30
C THR A 396 10.01 -11.32 -16.73
N GLY A 397 9.92 -9.98 -16.55
CA GLY A 397 8.82 -9.34 -15.84
C GLY A 397 8.78 -9.68 -14.35
N LEU A 398 9.90 -10.17 -13.78
CA LEU A 398 10.02 -10.61 -12.39
C LEU A 398 10.75 -9.57 -11.54
N PHE A 399 10.52 -9.68 -10.24
CA PHE A 399 11.11 -8.82 -9.22
C PHE A 399 11.73 -9.69 -8.13
N PHE A 400 12.85 -9.26 -7.57
CA PHE A 400 13.70 -10.12 -6.76
C PHE A 400 14.07 -9.49 -5.43
N ILE A 401 14.15 -10.33 -4.40
CA ILE A 401 14.89 -10.04 -3.17
C ILE A 401 16.14 -10.93 -3.14
N ASN A 402 17.33 -10.31 -3.01
CA ASN A 402 18.61 -11.02 -3.00
C ASN A 402 18.78 -11.98 -4.20
N HIS A 403 18.38 -11.54 -5.40
CA HIS A 403 18.42 -12.29 -6.66
C HIS A 403 17.51 -13.52 -6.71
N ALA A 404 16.56 -13.66 -5.81
CA ALA A 404 15.58 -14.75 -5.79
C ALA A 404 14.16 -14.19 -5.83
N THR A 405 13.26 -14.90 -6.52
CA THR A 405 11.82 -14.69 -6.39
C THR A 405 11.29 -15.42 -5.16
N PHE A 406 10.11 -15.05 -4.72
CA PHE A 406 9.44 -15.74 -3.62
C PHE A 406 9.28 -17.24 -3.88
N ASP A 407 9.52 -18.02 -2.84
CA ASP A 407 9.29 -19.47 -2.80
C ASP A 407 8.71 -19.82 -1.42
N HIS A 408 7.46 -20.27 -1.39
CA HIS A 408 6.75 -20.60 -0.16
C HIS A 408 7.37 -21.74 0.66
N ASN A 409 8.27 -22.55 0.05
CA ASN A 409 8.98 -23.63 0.72
C ASN A 409 10.32 -23.20 1.31
N ARG A 410 10.76 -21.96 1.03
CA ARG A 410 12.07 -21.47 1.43
C ARG A 410 11.96 -20.43 2.54
N VAL A 411 12.65 -20.64 3.64
CA VAL A 411 12.88 -19.63 4.66
C VAL A 411 14.17 -18.88 4.33
N ASP A 412 14.06 -17.61 3.94
CA ASP A 412 15.18 -16.79 3.50
C ASP A 412 16.03 -16.27 4.67
N VAL A 413 15.38 -16.00 5.81
CA VAL A 413 16.02 -15.46 7.01
C VAL A 413 15.53 -16.18 8.25
N LYS A 414 16.46 -16.63 9.12
CA LYS A 414 16.14 -17.19 10.45
C LYS A 414 16.72 -16.29 11.53
N VAL A 415 15.89 -15.93 12.52
CA VAL A 415 16.23 -14.99 13.60
C VAL A 415 15.84 -15.59 14.95
N PRO A 416 16.76 -15.70 15.91
CA PRO A 416 16.39 -16.11 17.26
C PRO A 416 15.61 -15.00 17.97
N LEU A 417 14.55 -15.36 18.67
CA LEU A 417 13.80 -14.44 19.53
C LEU A 417 14.75 -13.79 20.56
N GLY A 418 14.60 -12.50 20.78
CA GLY A 418 15.44 -11.68 21.64
C GLY A 418 16.54 -10.94 20.89
N SER A 419 16.66 -11.12 19.57
CA SER A 419 17.67 -10.45 18.75
C SER A 419 17.28 -9.00 18.43
N ILE A 420 18.32 -8.16 18.31
CA ILE A 420 18.24 -6.83 17.67
C ILE A 420 19.16 -6.86 16.45
N GLU A 421 18.61 -6.62 15.28
CA GLU A 421 19.37 -6.67 14.04
C GLU A 421 19.38 -5.32 13.32
N GLU A 422 20.43 -5.06 12.54
CA GLU A 422 20.50 -3.95 11.59
C GLU A 422 20.46 -4.47 10.16
N TRP A 423 19.46 -4.02 9.40
CA TRP A 423 19.34 -4.36 8.00
C TRP A 423 19.64 -3.17 7.11
N THR A 424 20.38 -3.41 6.04
CA THR A 424 20.53 -2.45 4.94
C THR A 424 19.65 -2.91 3.80
N ILE A 425 18.62 -2.13 3.50
CA ILE A 425 17.72 -2.38 2.37
C ILE A 425 18.25 -1.58 1.20
N ARG A 426 18.72 -2.26 0.17
CA ARG A 426 19.32 -1.65 -1.03
C ARG A 426 18.39 -1.78 -2.21
N ASN A 427 18.22 -0.72 -2.94
CA ASN A 427 17.52 -0.72 -4.21
C ASN A 427 18.54 -0.66 -5.37
N ALA A 428 18.55 -1.70 -6.20
CA ALA A 428 19.42 -1.80 -7.38
C ALA A 428 18.68 -1.51 -8.70
N SER A 429 17.48 -0.92 -8.63
CA SER A 429 16.62 -0.68 -9.78
C SER A 429 16.42 0.81 -10.10
N GLU A 430 15.78 1.07 -11.23
CA GLU A 430 15.42 2.39 -11.76
C GLU A 430 14.04 2.88 -11.26
N GLU A 431 13.48 2.21 -10.26
CA GLU A 431 12.17 2.54 -9.68
C GLU A 431 12.26 2.64 -8.14
N LEU A 432 11.42 3.49 -7.52
CA LEU A 432 11.23 3.48 -6.08
C LEU A 432 10.62 2.16 -5.63
N HIS A 433 11.12 1.62 -4.52
CA HIS A 433 10.48 0.52 -3.82
C HIS A 433 10.06 0.96 -2.43
N ILE A 434 9.17 0.19 -1.81
CA ILE A 434 8.76 0.41 -0.43
C ILE A 434 8.94 -0.91 0.34
N PHE A 435 9.83 -0.90 1.31
CA PHE A 435 10.09 -2.05 2.17
C PHE A 435 9.03 -2.13 3.25
N HIS A 436 8.46 -3.30 3.43
CA HIS A 436 7.58 -3.66 4.54
C HIS A 436 8.02 -4.98 5.18
N ILE A 437 7.80 -5.10 6.48
CA ILE A 437 7.97 -6.34 7.24
C ILE A 437 6.75 -6.56 8.13
N HIS A 438 6.21 -7.78 8.11
CA HIS A 438 5.11 -8.20 8.97
C HIS A 438 5.54 -8.29 10.43
N GLN A 439 4.58 -8.29 11.37
CA GLN A 439 4.68 -8.60 12.80
C GLN A 439 5.60 -7.72 13.62
N THR A 440 6.46 -6.89 13.05
CA THR A 440 7.37 -6.03 13.79
C THR A 440 7.49 -4.65 13.17
N SER A 441 7.93 -3.68 13.95
CA SER A 441 8.27 -2.34 13.47
C SER A 441 9.77 -2.12 13.60
N PHE A 442 10.30 -1.14 12.87
CA PHE A 442 11.72 -0.82 12.85
C PHE A 442 11.97 0.67 13.08
N GLN A 443 13.19 0.99 13.46
CA GLN A 443 13.74 2.34 13.46
C GLN A 443 14.52 2.58 12.18
N VAL A 444 14.24 3.66 11.47
CA VAL A 444 15.10 4.13 10.36
C VAL A 444 16.33 4.82 10.95
N LEU A 445 17.52 4.36 10.57
CA LEU A 445 18.80 4.90 11.04
C LEU A 445 19.41 5.88 10.05
N SER A 446 19.35 5.56 8.75
CA SER A 446 19.89 6.43 7.70
C SER A 446 19.24 6.15 6.35
N VAL A 447 19.23 7.15 5.48
CA VAL A 447 18.85 7.06 4.06
C VAL A 447 20.04 7.55 3.23
N ASN A 448 20.52 6.72 2.31
CA ASN A 448 21.71 6.99 1.49
C ASN A 448 22.93 7.43 2.33
N GLY A 449 23.15 6.76 3.46
CA GLY A 449 24.23 7.05 4.40
C GLY A 449 24.04 8.32 5.25
N LYS A 450 22.98 9.10 5.01
CA LYS A 450 22.67 10.28 5.84
C LYS A 450 21.84 9.85 7.05
N PRO A 451 22.29 10.12 8.29
CA PRO A 451 21.54 9.78 9.49
C PRO A 451 20.14 10.42 9.51
N VAL A 452 19.17 9.68 10.00
CA VAL A 452 17.80 10.14 10.24
C VAL A 452 17.59 10.27 11.75
N LEU A 453 17.03 11.40 12.17
CA LEU A 453 16.63 11.60 13.56
C LEU A 453 15.50 10.61 13.88
N PHE A 454 15.57 9.96 15.04
CA PHE A 454 14.50 9.10 15.50
C PHE A 454 13.23 9.92 15.74
N ASP A 455 12.18 9.53 15.05
CA ASP A 455 10.87 10.22 15.10
C ASP A 455 9.70 9.24 15.28
N GLY A 456 9.99 8.03 15.73
CA GLY A 456 9.04 6.93 15.92
C GLY A 456 9.49 5.66 15.19
N LEU A 457 8.80 4.56 15.49
CA LEU A 457 8.97 3.30 14.79
C LEU A 457 8.01 3.26 13.60
N GLN A 458 8.43 2.58 12.53
CA GLN A 458 7.68 2.40 11.29
C GLN A 458 7.62 0.91 10.94
N ASP A 459 6.68 0.52 10.09
CA ASP A 459 6.61 -0.82 9.50
C ASP A 459 6.83 -0.78 7.98
N THR A 460 6.88 0.44 7.41
CA THR A 460 7.17 0.68 6.00
C THR A 460 8.22 1.77 5.83
N VAL A 461 9.01 1.69 4.76
CA VAL A 461 9.95 2.75 4.39
C VAL A 461 10.23 2.75 2.89
N ASN A 462 10.23 3.94 2.29
CA ASN A 462 10.59 4.13 0.89
C ASN A 462 12.10 3.93 0.68
N VAL A 463 12.49 3.10 -0.29
CA VAL A 463 13.88 2.82 -0.66
C VAL A 463 14.20 3.56 -1.96
N PRO A 464 15.05 4.60 -1.91
CA PRO A 464 15.33 5.43 -3.08
C PRO A 464 15.93 4.65 -4.25
N ILE A 465 15.67 5.10 -5.47
CA ILE A 465 16.29 4.58 -6.70
C ILE A 465 17.82 4.57 -6.53
N HIS A 466 18.46 3.43 -6.81
CA HIS A 466 19.90 3.21 -6.64
C HIS A 466 20.44 3.57 -5.25
N GLY A 467 19.55 3.61 -4.26
CA GLY A 467 19.86 4.01 -2.89
C GLY A 467 19.74 2.89 -1.87
N GLU A 468 19.89 3.25 -0.63
CA GLU A 468 19.74 2.33 0.48
C GLU A 468 19.14 3.00 1.73
N VAL A 469 18.44 2.20 2.52
CA VAL A 469 17.94 2.57 3.83
C VAL A 469 18.50 1.59 4.86
N LYS A 470 19.08 2.12 5.94
CA LYS A 470 19.48 1.30 7.08
C LYS A 470 18.42 1.37 8.16
N ILE A 471 17.96 0.21 8.61
CA ILE A 471 16.94 0.08 9.65
C ILE A 471 17.47 -0.79 10.80
N ARG A 472 16.87 -0.63 12.00
CA ARG A 472 17.11 -1.48 13.16
C ARG A 472 15.79 -2.11 13.59
N LEU A 473 15.79 -3.44 13.76
CA LEU A 473 14.61 -4.24 14.05
C LEU A 473 14.77 -4.97 15.39
N PRO A 474 13.74 -4.92 16.27
CA PRO A 474 13.70 -5.70 17.49
C PRO A 474 12.87 -6.97 17.24
N PHE A 475 13.48 -8.13 17.34
CA PHE A 475 12.77 -9.42 17.34
C PHE A 475 12.59 -9.90 18.78
N THR A 476 12.09 -9.02 19.64
CA THR A 476 12.03 -9.23 21.09
C THR A 476 10.65 -9.56 21.63
N ASN A 477 9.60 -9.39 20.82
CA ASN A 477 8.24 -9.71 21.20
C ASN A 477 7.95 -11.21 21.01
N PRO A 478 7.63 -11.97 22.07
CA PRO A 478 7.37 -13.41 21.93
C PRO A 478 6.13 -13.74 21.12
N ALA A 479 5.21 -12.80 20.93
CA ALA A 479 4.03 -13.03 20.11
C ALA A 479 4.35 -13.27 18.63
N ILE A 480 5.49 -12.75 18.13
CA ILE A 480 5.85 -12.85 16.70
C ILE A 480 6.64 -14.11 16.35
N VAL A 481 6.78 -15.07 17.27
CA VAL A 481 7.44 -16.35 16.97
C VAL A 481 6.66 -17.08 15.89
N GLY A 482 7.37 -17.48 14.81
CA GLY A 482 6.80 -18.14 13.66
C GLY A 482 7.35 -17.61 12.34
N ARG A 483 6.71 -17.98 11.23
CA ARG A 483 7.07 -17.56 9.87
C ARG A 483 6.15 -16.47 9.39
N PHE A 484 6.74 -15.42 8.80
CA PHE A 484 6.03 -14.29 8.21
C PHE A 484 6.87 -13.66 7.09
N MET A 485 6.35 -12.62 6.44
CA MET A 485 6.93 -12.05 5.24
C MET A 485 7.63 -10.72 5.49
N PHE A 486 8.58 -10.41 4.60
CA PHE A 486 8.98 -9.06 4.27
C PHE A 486 9.05 -8.93 2.75
N HIS A 487 8.69 -7.77 2.22
CA HIS A 487 8.53 -7.60 0.79
C HIS A 487 8.54 -6.12 0.37
N CYS A 488 8.55 -5.86 -0.92
CA CYS A 488 8.17 -4.58 -1.47
C CYS A 488 6.65 -4.48 -1.46
N HIS A 489 6.08 -3.40 -0.91
CA HIS A 489 4.63 -3.22 -0.82
C HIS A 489 4.00 -2.53 -2.05
N ILE A 490 4.69 -2.49 -3.18
CA ILE A 490 4.09 -2.33 -4.49
C ILE A 490 3.61 -3.73 -4.88
N LEU A 491 2.28 -3.95 -4.88
CA LEU A 491 1.72 -5.31 -4.98
C LEU A 491 1.97 -5.96 -6.34
N GLU A 492 2.19 -5.17 -7.39
CA GLU A 492 2.70 -5.70 -8.65
C GLU A 492 4.05 -6.40 -8.46
N HIS A 493 4.94 -5.81 -7.67
CA HIS A 493 6.26 -6.36 -7.42
C HIS A 493 6.19 -7.58 -6.50
N GLU A 494 5.35 -7.50 -5.46
CA GLU A 494 5.08 -8.60 -4.54
C GLU A 494 4.55 -9.83 -5.28
N ASP A 495 3.45 -9.67 -6.05
CA ASP A 495 2.82 -10.76 -6.81
C ASP A 495 3.76 -11.38 -7.86
N LYS A 496 4.78 -10.63 -8.30
CA LYS A 496 5.79 -11.07 -9.26
C LYS A 496 7.11 -11.49 -8.64
N GLY A 497 7.15 -11.68 -7.32
CA GLY A 497 8.25 -12.34 -6.64
C GLY A 497 9.09 -11.50 -5.68
N MET A 498 8.89 -10.17 -5.53
CA MET A 498 9.66 -9.33 -4.60
C MET A 498 9.17 -9.50 -3.15
N MET A 499 9.22 -10.73 -2.67
CA MET A 499 8.83 -11.15 -1.33
C MET A 499 9.79 -12.22 -0.81
N ALA A 500 9.98 -12.28 0.50
CA ALA A 500 10.84 -13.27 1.15
C ALA A 500 10.26 -13.65 2.52
N GLN A 501 10.61 -14.84 2.99
CA GLN A 501 10.12 -15.39 4.23
C GLN A 501 11.15 -15.28 5.34
N ILE A 502 10.72 -14.84 6.51
CA ILE A 502 11.50 -14.82 7.74
C ILE A 502 10.85 -15.76 8.77
N GLU A 503 11.69 -16.44 9.54
CA GLU A 503 11.29 -17.23 10.70
C GLU A 503 11.93 -16.65 11.97
N VAL A 504 11.10 -16.20 12.91
CA VAL A 504 11.53 -15.89 14.28
C VAL A 504 11.29 -17.12 15.13
N TYR A 505 12.33 -17.67 15.74
CA TYR A 505 12.25 -18.90 16.50
C TYR A 505 12.67 -18.73 17.99
N ASP A 506 12.05 -19.51 18.87
CA ASP A 506 12.51 -19.58 20.27
C ASP A 506 13.85 -20.31 20.34
N PRO A 507 14.92 -19.69 20.85
CA PRO A 507 16.24 -20.32 20.97
C PRO A 507 16.25 -21.63 21.77
N LYS A 508 15.23 -21.86 22.61
CA LYS A 508 15.11 -23.08 23.41
C LYS A 508 14.65 -24.28 22.59
N THR A 509 13.80 -24.05 21.58
CA THR A 509 13.23 -25.09 20.72
C THR A 509 13.94 -25.18 19.38
N GLY A 510 14.68 -24.13 19.00
CA GLY A 510 15.29 -23.99 17.69
C GLY A 510 14.29 -23.65 16.59
N PRO A 511 14.77 -23.47 15.34
CA PRO A 511 13.93 -23.17 14.20
C PRO A 511 13.05 -24.39 13.83
N MET A 512 11.90 -24.11 13.22
CA MET A 512 11.03 -25.15 12.66
C MET A 512 11.75 -25.91 11.55
N PRO A 513 11.45 -27.20 11.34
CA PRO A 513 11.96 -27.94 10.21
C PRO A 513 11.69 -27.21 8.88
N ASP A 514 12.65 -27.26 7.96
CA ASP A 514 12.41 -26.79 6.60
C ASP A 514 11.40 -27.72 5.92
N GLY A 515 10.45 -27.12 5.24
CA GLY A 515 9.37 -27.85 4.57
C GLY A 515 8.22 -26.93 4.20
N PRO A 516 7.31 -27.40 3.34
CA PRO A 516 6.16 -26.61 2.96
C PRO A 516 5.33 -26.29 4.21
N MET A 517 4.93 -25.04 4.36
CA MET A 517 3.81 -24.71 5.24
C MET A 517 2.54 -25.36 4.67
N ASP A 518 1.62 -25.71 5.54
CA ASP A 518 0.33 -26.26 5.12
C ASP A 518 -0.40 -25.24 4.23
N MET A 519 -0.30 -25.47 2.93
CA MET A 519 -0.91 -24.66 1.89
C MET A 519 -2.20 -25.31 1.37
N SER A 520 -2.88 -26.10 2.19
CA SER A 520 -4.14 -26.72 1.84
C SER A 520 -5.16 -25.63 1.45
N GLY A 521 -5.45 -25.56 0.16
CA GLY A 521 -6.30 -24.52 -0.46
C GLY A 521 -5.72 -23.85 -1.70
N MET A 522 -4.43 -24.04 -2.03
CA MET A 522 -3.85 -23.56 -3.28
C MET A 522 -4.13 -24.51 -4.44
N ASP A 523 -5.12 -24.21 -5.25
CA ASP A 523 -5.17 -24.71 -6.63
C ASP A 523 -4.32 -23.75 -7.49
N HIS A 524 -3.17 -24.25 -7.94
CA HIS A 524 -2.31 -23.53 -8.86
C HIS A 524 -3.00 -23.48 -10.22
N GLY A 525 -3.88 -22.50 -10.43
CA GLY A 525 -4.41 -22.19 -11.74
C GLY A 525 -3.25 -21.92 -12.68
N GLN A 526 -2.90 -22.93 -13.47
CA GLN A 526 -1.95 -22.80 -14.57
C GLN A 526 -2.37 -21.60 -15.40
N THR A 527 -1.47 -20.67 -15.56
CA THR A 527 -1.57 -19.62 -16.58
C THR A 527 -1.53 -20.31 -17.94
N ALA A 528 -2.70 -20.65 -18.47
CA ALA A 528 -2.84 -21.07 -19.85
C ALA A 528 -2.52 -19.86 -20.73
N GLY A 529 -1.32 -19.80 -21.24
CA GLY A 529 -0.96 -19.01 -22.40
C GLY A 529 -1.72 -19.56 -23.59
N THR A 530 -2.79 -18.88 -23.97
CA THR A 530 -3.46 -19.14 -25.24
C THR A 530 -2.69 -18.43 -26.33
N ASP A 531 -1.87 -19.17 -27.05
CA ASP A 531 -1.60 -18.84 -28.46
C ASP A 531 -2.18 -19.95 -29.32
N GLY A 532 -3.23 -19.59 -30.05
CA GLY A 532 -3.86 -20.46 -31.01
C GLY A 532 -3.18 -20.35 -32.36
N THR A 533 -2.92 -21.47 -32.99
CA THR A 533 -3.05 -21.58 -34.45
C THR A 533 -3.43 -22.99 -34.84
N ALA A 534 -4.35 -23.03 -35.76
CA ALA A 534 -5.02 -24.18 -36.32
C ALA A 534 -4.10 -25.13 -37.10
N GLY A 535 -4.46 -26.41 -37.06
CA GLY A 535 -3.93 -27.39 -38.01
C GLY A 535 -4.72 -28.70 -37.93
N ALA A 536 -5.62 -28.87 -38.91
CA ALA A 536 -6.43 -30.05 -39.08
C ALA A 536 -5.64 -31.25 -39.61
N ALA A 537 -5.90 -32.45 -39.13
CA ALA A 537 -5.88 -33.66 -39.95
C ALA A 537 -6.61 -34.82 -39.28
N LYS A 538 -7.42 -35.49 -40.11
CA LYS A 538 -8.28 -36.65 -39.90
C LYS A 538 -7.46 -37.93 -39.63
N GLY A 539 -8.08 -38.89 -38.92
CA GLY A 539 -7.63 -40.26 -38.92
C GLY A 539 -8.38 -41.17 -37.96
N SER A 540 -9.45 -41.78 -38.47
CA SER A 540 -10.22 -42.90 -38.02
C SER A 540 -9.39 -44.13 -37.62
N THR A 541 -9.80 -44.86 -36.55
CA THR A 541 -10.25 -46.27 -36.68
C THR A 541 -10.55 -46.88 -35.32
N THR A 542 -11.71 -47.47 -35.28
CA THR A 542 -12.37 -48.46 -34.45
C THR A 542 -11.51 -49.66 -33.99
N SER A 543 -11.83 -50.18 -32.77
CA SER A 543 -12.30 -51.56 -32.47
C SER A 543 -12.29 -51.81 -30.95
N THR A 544 -13.43 -51.98 -30.35
CA THR A 544 -14.17 -53.20 -29.92
C THR A 544 -13.31 -54.23 -29.17
N SER A 545 -13.61 -54.56 -27.96
CA SER A 545 -14.48 -55.57 -27.46
C SER A 545 -14.08 -56.05 -26.04
N ASN A 546 -15.13 -56.16 -25.22
CA ASN A 546 -15.54 -57.28 -24.37
C ASN A 546 -14.69 -57.70 -23.17
N ALA A 547 -15.28 -57.49 -22.02
CA ALA A 547 -16.19 -58.37 -21.25
C ALA A 547 -15.49 -59.45 -20.39
N ASN A 548 -15.75 -59.45 -19.18
CA ASN A 548 -16.39 -60.42 -18.26
C ASN A 548 -15.72 -60.45 -16.88
N ALA A 549 -16.42 -60.06 -15.84
CA ALA A 549 -17.19 -60.89 -14.93
C ALA A 549 -16.39 -61.84 -14.00
N GLY A 550 -16.65 -61.72 -12.71
CA GLY A 550 -16.52 -62.79 -11.75
C GLY A 550 -15.90 -62.38 -10.41
N ASN A 551 -16.63 -61.94 -9.49
CA ASN A 551 -17.26 -62.57 -8.34
C ASN A 551 -16.34 -63.14 -7.23
N ALA A 552 -16.76 -62.81 -6.00
CA ALA A 552 -16.70 -63.53 -4.73
C ALA A 552 -15.44 -63.37 -3.86
N ALA A 553 -15.58 -62.67 -2.78
CA ALA A 553 -15.97 -63.10 -1.43
C ALA A 553 -14.84 -63.61 -0.51
N ASN A 554 -14.89 -63.01 0.68
CA ASN A 554 -14.50 -63.54 1.99
C ASN A 554 -12.98 -63.67 2.35
N HIS A 555 -12.51 -62.84 3.21
CA HIS A 555 -12.40 -63.06 4.67
C HIS A 555 -12.01 -61.72 5.34
#